data_b7de8360bee5c536c1e288d5a81e7224
#
_entry.id   b7de8360bee5c536c1e288d5a81e7224
#
_cell.length_a   1.000
_cell.length_b   1.000
_cell.length_c   1.000
_cell.angle_alpha   90.00
_cell.angle_beta   90.00
_cell.angle_gamma   90.00
#
_symmetry.space_group_name_H-M   'P 1'
#
loop_
_entity.id
_entity.type
_entity.pdbx_description
1 polymer ?
#
loop_
_entity_poly.entity_id
_entity_poly.type
_entity_poly.pdbx_seq_one_letter_code
_entity_poly.pdbx_strand_id
1 'polypeptide(L)'
;MSKPLSNYLSEYKWTTLIVVNIATFLAPLDTGIVALVLPNIARDFQTGIDIAIWVSVIYLIVLTTFMTSFGRFSDIHGRKKYFVVGLGIFVIGSFFSGMSQTIAELLIFRIIQAIGAALLLVNSRAIITDAFPPEERRLAMSIHVTVIYLAIATGPALGAVITEYIGWRNVFFLNVPLGLVLLPIVSSKLKESAKSLNKSMDWLGSFFFASSLSCLLIAITFGPKESLTSIDLYIEEIFLPMFGNIHFWSRFAISIPLLLLPLLSLVFLIIFVIVEYKAKNPILDLRMLSKNRLFLSTNLTALFMYTSHYNALVMISFYLQLIRLIDPTEAAFMLSAFPLTVVVTSIAVGKYSKLVSSRELSALGMAIGAISLLLMSRLTVTSSVLFIEVSLIIMGIGLSLFAAPNPNANLSSVTSEDRSLANGMLGTMRHLGQSLSLAIGASTVGLFLSEDIYSVGGSISVVEYVGGLSQAFFIGFIIAVIGIFIALIRGNK
;
A
#
# COMPACT_ATOMS: atom_id res chain seq x y z
N MET A 1 43.65 17.48 8.90
CA MET A 1 42.85 18.70 8.65
C MET A 1 41.37 18.35 8.88
N SER A 2 40.80 18.81 9.99
CA SER A 2 39.37 18.59 10.27
C SER A 2 38.52 19.45 9.31
N LYS A 3 37.63 18.83 8.55
CA LYS A 3 36.63 19.56 7.71
C LYS A 3 35.88 20.54 8.64
N PRO A 4 35.60 21.79 8.22
CA PRO A 4 34.80 22.71 9.00
C PRO A 4 33.41 22.10 9.31
N LEU A 5 32.88 22.37 10.48
CA LEU A 5 31.63 21.77 11.00
C LEU A 5 30.44 21.93 10.02
N SER A 6 30.39 23.04 9.30
CA SER A 6 29.40 23.32 8.25
C SER A 6 29.46 22.34 7.08
N ASN A 7 30.64 21.98 6.61
CA ASN A 7 30.82 21.01 5.54
C ASN A 7 30.49 19.59 6.00
N TYR A 8 30.79 19.24 7.25
CA TYR A 8 30.42 17.95 7.84
C TYR A 8 28.88 17.78 7.97
N LEU A 9 28.20 18.82 8.45
CA LEU A 9 26.74 18.80 8.56
C LEU A 9 26.05 18.74 7.18
N SER A 10 26.61 19.46 6.20
CA SER A 10 26.12 19.40 4.82
C SER A 10 26.30 18.01 4.21
N GLU A 11 27.47 17.40 4.37
CA GLU A 11 27.76 16.05 3.86
C GLU A 11 26.88 14.97 4.55
N TYR A 12 26.64 15.09 5.85
CA TYR A 12 25.82 14.16 6.60
C TYR A 12 24.34 14.16 6.15
N LYS A 13 23.71 15.32 5.92
CA LYS A 13 22.31 15.39 5.52
C LYS A 13 22.07 14.72 4.17
N TRP A 14 22.93 14.95 3.18
CA TRP A 14 22.82 14.32 1.86
C TRP A 14 23.11 12.82 1.90
N THR A 15 24.10 12.40 2.66
CA THR A 15 24.40 10.98 2.89
C THR A 15 23.21 10.29 3.54
N THR A 16 22.59 10.90 4.55
CA THR A 16 21.39 10.38 5.18
C THR A 16 20.23 10.24 4.19
N LEU A 17 20.00 11.27 3.37
CA LEU A 17 18.93 11.24 2.35
C LEU A 17 19.14 10.09 1.36
N ILE A 18 20.34 9.93 0.84
CA ILE A 18 20.68 8.88 -0.13
C ILE A 18 20.49 7.49 0.50
N VAL A 19 21.11 7.26 1.65
CA VAL A 19 21.08 5.94 2.32
C VAL A 19 19.65 5.54 2.72
N VAL A 20 18.88 6.48 3.29
CA VAL A 20 17.49 6.23 3.67
C VAL A 20 16.63 5.97 2.43
N ASN A 21 16.81 6.73 1.36
CA ASN A 21 16.04 6.55 0.13
C ASN A 21 16.32 5.22 -0.55
N ILE A 22 17.58 4.77 -0.62
CA ILE A 22 17.92 3.48 -1.21
C ILE A 22 17.30 2.33 -0.39
N ALA A 23 17.37 2.39 0.94
CA ALA A 23 16.77 1.37 1.79
C ALA A 23 15.23 1.39 1.73
N THR A 24 14.63 2.58 1.70
CA THR A 24 13.18 2.72 1.62
C THR A 24 12.62 2.34 0.24
N PHE A 25 13.43 2.43 -0.82
CA PHE A 25 13.07 2.05 -2.19
C PHE A 25 12.56 0.61 -2.29
N LEU A 26 13.08 -0.31 -1.47
CA LEU A 26 12.74 -1.74 -1.52
C LEU A 26 11.26 -2.01 -1.27
N ALA A 27 10.62 -1.38 -0.29
CA ALA A 27 9.24 -1.67 0.08
C ALA A 27 8.21 -1.23 -0.98
N PRO A 28 8.27 -0.01 -1.55
CA PRO A 28 7.41 0.36 -2.67
C PRO A 28 7.73 -0.40 -3.97
N LEU A 29 8.99 -0.75 -4.20
CA LEU A 29 9.39 -1.60 -5.33
C LEU A 29 8.71 -2.96 -5.25
N ASP A 30 8.78 -3.62 -4.10
CA ASP A 30 8.12 -4.90 -3.83
C ASP A 30 6.60 -4.81 -4.11
N THR A 31 5.95 -3.73 -3.68
CA THR A 31 4.53 -3.51 -3.94
C THR A 31 4.22 -3.43 -5.45
N GLY A 32 5.06 -2.72 -6.21
CA GLY A 32 4.91 -2.61 -7.67
C GLY A 32 5.16 -3.93 -8.40
N ILE A 33 6.16 -4.69 -7.97
CA ILE A 33 6.47 -6.01 -8.52
C ILE A 33 5.33 -6.99 -8.26
N VAL A 34 4.88 -7.08 -7.00
CA VAL A 34 3.85 -8.04 -6.60
C VAL A 34 2.54 -7.81 -7.37
N ALA A 35 2.14 -6.56 -7.61
CA ALA A 35 0.95 -6.25 -8.40
C ALA A 35 0.98 -6.88 -9.81
N LEU A 36 2.17 -6.99 -10.43
CA LEU A 36 2.33 -7.62 -11.74
C LEU A 36 2.33 -9.15 -11.67
N VAL A 37 2.95 -9.73 -10.64
CA VAL A 37 3.17 -11.19 -10.57
C VAL A 37 2.02 -11.95 -9.94
N LEU A 38 1.00 -11.29 -9.39
CA LEU A 38 -0.18 -11.94 -8.81
C LEU A 38 -0.84 -12.97 -9.74
N PRO A 39 -0.99 -12.75 -11.06
CA PRO A 39 -1.53 -13.77 -11.96
C PRO A 39 -0.67 -15.04 -12.02
N ASN A 40 0.66 -14.88 -11.95
CA ASN A 40 1.59 -16.02 -11.95
C ASN A 40 1.53 -16.80 -10.63
N ILE A 41 1.38 -16.09 -9.50
CA ILE A 41 1.17 -16.68 -8.16
C ILE A 41 -0.14 -17.47 -8.15
N ALA A 42 -1.23 -16.88 -8.65
CA ALA A 42 -2.54 -17.54 -8.73
C ALA A 42 -2.46 -18.85 -9.53
N ARG A 43 -1.78 -18.82 -10.69
CA ARG A 43 -1.59 -19.98 -11.54
C ARG A 43 -0.74 -21.07 -10.89
N ASP A 44 0.36 -20.69 -10.24
CA ASP A 44 1.31 -21.64 -9.65
C ASP A 44 0.72 -22.36 -8.44
N PHE A 45 0.00 -21.64 -7.57
CA PHE A 45 -0.70 -22.23 -6.43
C PHE A 45 -2.09 -22.76 -6.76
N GLN A 46 -2.54 -22.69 -8.03
CA GLN A 46 -3.86 -23.12 -8.48
C GLN A 46 -4.99 -22.53 -7.62
N THR A 47 -4.90 -21.23 -7.33
CA THR A 47 -5.83 -20.52 -6.45
C THR A 47 -6.58 -19.43 -7.20
N GLY A 48 -7.75 -19.04 -6.68
CA GLY A 48 -8.58 -17.98 -7.25
C GLY A 48 -7.91 -16.59 -7.18
N ILE A 49 -8.36 -15.68 -8.03
CA ILE A 49 -7.91 -14.27 -8.02
C ILE A 49 -8.20 -13.63 -6.67
N ASP A 50 -9.35 -13.96 -6.07
CA ASP A 50 -9.81 -13.52 -4.76
C ASP A 50 -8.83 -13.89 -3.63
N ILE A 51 -8.24 -15.10 -3.71
CA ILE A 51 -7.23 -15.56 -2.75
C ILE A 51 -5.86 -14.95 -3.08
N ALA A 52 -5.44 -14.95 -4.35
CA ALA A 52 -4.15 -14.41 -4.76
C ALA A 52 -3.99 -12.93 -4.39
N ILE A 53 -5.04 -12.12 -4.48
CA ILE A 53 -5.03 -10.70 -4.10
C ILE A 53 -4.66 -10.50 -2.63
N TRP A 54 -4.94 -11.49 -1.76
CA TRP A 54 -4.58 -11.41 -0.34
C TRP A 54 -3.07 -11.30 -0.10
N VAL A 55 -2.24 -11.72 -1.04
CA VAL A 55 -0.78 -11.48 -0.99
C VAL A 55 -0.45 -9.99 -0.88
N SER A 56 -1.23 -9.12 -1.55
CA SER A 56 -1.10 -7.67 -1.43
C SER A 56 -1.96 -7.09 -0.29
N VAL A 57 -3.16 -7.61 -0.08
CA VAL A 57 -4.11 -7.11 0.94
C VAL A 57 -3.53 -7.28 2.35
N ILE A 58 -2.99 -8.45 2.69
CA ILE A 58 -2.43 -8.72 4.03
C ILE A 58 -1.25 -7.79 4.33
N TYR A 59 -0.41 -7.54 3.34
CA TYR A 59 0.71 -6.60 3.45
C TYR A 59 0.21 -5.17 3.76
N LEU A 60 -0.84 -4.71 3.07
CA LEU A 60 -1.42 -3.39 3.29
C LEU A 60 -2.16 -3.29 4.63
N ILE A 61 -2.83 -4.36 5.10
CA ILE A 61 -3.44 -4.41 6.44
C ILE A 61 -2.39 -4.15 7.50
N VAL A 62 -1.27 -4.86 7.43
CA VAL A 62 -0.17 -4.70 8.38
C VAL A 62 0.41 -3.29 8.34
N LEU A 63 0.63 -2.73 7.14
CA LEU A 63 1.06 -1.33 6.99
C LEU A 63 0.07 -0.37 7.62
N THR A 64 -1.22 -0.51 7.31
CA THR A 64 -2.30 0.37 7.80
C THR A 64 -2.34 0.38 9.32
N THR A 65 -2.28 -0.79 9.93
CA THR A 65 -2.42 -0.98 11.37
C THR A 65 -1.21 -0.50 12.16
N PHE A 66 -0.02 -0.91 11.72
CA PHE A 66 1.18 -0.77 12.55
C PHE A 66 2.00 0.49 12.25
N MET A 67 1.78 1.15 11.11
CA MET A 67 2.62 2.27 10.69
C MET A 67 2.62 3.40 11.72
N THR A 68 1.46 3.81 12.25
CA THR A 68 1.37 4.86 13.28
C THR A 68 1.96 4.41 14.61
N SER A 69 1.65 3.19 15.04
CA SER A 69 2.13 2.61 16.29
C SER A 69 3.66 2.44 16.31
N PHE A 70 4.22 1.93 15.21
CA PHE A 70 5.67 1.77 15.07
C PHE A 70 6.41 3.11 14.96
N GLY A 71 5.77 4.15 14.41
CA GLY A 71 6.32 5.51 14.44
C GLY A 71 6.58 5.98 15.86
N ARG A 72 5.57 5.89 16.71
CA ARG A 72 5.69 6.26 18.13
C ARG A 72 6.68 5.38 18.89
N PHE A 73 6.64 4.07 18.64
CA PHE A 73 7.57 3.14 19.25
C PHE A 73 9.02 3.48 18.91
N SER A 74 9.28 3.84 17.67
CA SER A 74 10.60 4.26 17.20
C SER A 74 11.04 5.61 17.78
N ASP A 75 10.10 6.54 17.98
CA ASP A 75 10.38 7.84 18.62
C ASP A 75 10.87 7.68 20.07
N ILE A 76 10.37 6.66 20.77
CA ILE A 76 10.76 6.37 22.16
C ILE A 76 12.09 5.61 22.23
N HIS A 77 12.27 4.60 21.37
CA HIS A 77 13.36 3.64 21.50
C HIS A 77 14.53 3.89 20.55
N GLY A 78 14.38 4.80 19.57
CA GLY A 78 15.41 5.18 18.61
C GLY A 78 15.02 4.87 17.16
N ARG A 79 14.93 5.90 16.33
CA ARG A 79 14.47 5.81 14.94
C ARG A 79 15.43 5.01 14.04
N LYS A 80 16.74 5.27 14.16
CA LYS A 80 17.76 4.52 13.44
C LYS A 80 17.72 3.04 13.78
N LYS A 81 17.66 2.70 15.07
CA LYS A 81 17.61 1.31 15.54
C LYS A 81 16.48 0.56 14.87
N TYR A 82 15.26 1.12 14.87
CA TYR A 82 14.08 0.44 14.30
C TYR A 82 14.01 0.52 12.78
N PHE A 83 14.67 1.47 12.15
CA PHE A 83 14.88 1.48 10.72
C PHE A 83 15.78 0.30 10.27
N VAL A 84 16.89 0.05 10.98
CA VAL A 84 17.80 -1.09 10.72
C VAL A 84 17.09 -2.43 11.01
N VAL A 85 16.39 -2.54 12.15
CA VAL A 85 15.60 -3.74 12.48
C VAL A 85 14.50 -3.98 11.43
N GLY A 86 13.82 -2.92 10.99
CA GLY A 86 12.81 -2.99 9.93
C GLY A 86 13.38 -3.52 8.61
N LEU A 87 14.57 -3.05 8.21
CA LEU A 87 15.27 -3.57 7.04
C LEU A 87 15.60 -5.05 7.18
N GLY A 88 16.08 -5.48 8.35
CA GLY A 88 16.37 -6.89 8.62
C GLY A 88 15.12 -7.77 8.55
N ILE A 89 14.02 -7.36 9.20
CA ILE A 89 12.74 -8.08 9.17
C ILE A 89 12.19 -8.14 7.73
N PHE A 90 12.27 -7.04 6.97
CA PHE A 90 11.85 -7.00 5.57
C PHE A 90 12.62 -8.01 4.71
N VAL A 91 13.94 -8.08 4.87
CA VAL A 91 14.81 -9.04 4.16
C VAL A 91 14.46 -10.49 4.52
N ILE A 92 14.28 -10.78 5.81
CA ILE A 92 13.90 -12.11 6.30
C ILE A 92 12.52 -12.50 5.73
N GLY A 93 11.53 -11.63 5.82
CA GLY A 93 10.20 -11.86 5.25
C GLY A 93 10.24 -12.07 3.74
N SER A 94 11.03 -11.30 3.00
CA SER A 94 11.25 -11.47 1.57
C SER A 94 11.88 -12.83 1.25
N PHE A 95 12.92 -13.23 1.98
CA PHE A 95 13.58 -14.50 1.78
C PHE A 95 12.60 -15.67 1.91
N PHE A 96 11.84 -15.72 3.00
CA PHE A 96 10.86 -16.79 3.21
C PHE A 96 9.67 -16.71 2.24
N SER A 97 9.24 -15.49 1.82
CA SER A 97 8.22 -15.35 0.77
C SER A 97 8.66 -16.01 -0.55
N GLY A 98 9.93 -15.86 -0.93
CA GLY A 98 10.49 -16.55 -2.09
C GLY A 98 10.60 -18.08 -1.93
N MET A 99 10.66 -18.60 -0.71
CA MET A 99 10.72 -20.03 -0.42
C MET A 99 9.35 -20.71 -0.26
N SER A 100 8.24 -19.94 -0.23
CA SER A 100 6.90 -20.47 0.04
C SER A 100 6.49 -21.56 -0.96
N GLN A 101 5.91 -22.63 -0.45
CA GLN A 101 5.39 -23.76 -1.23
C GLN A 101 3.85 -23.72 -1.30
N THR A 102 3.20 -23.00 -0.39
CA THR A 102 1.76 -22.84 -0.33
C THR A 102 1.40 -21.34 -0.27
N ILE A 103 0.16 -21.02 -0.67
CA ILE A 103 -0.35 -19.66 -0.56
C ILE A 103 -0.41 -19.20 0.91
N ALA A 104 -0.74 -20.10 1.83
CA ALA A 104 -0.80 -19.81 3.26
C ALA A 104 0.56 -19.40 3.83
N GLU A 105 1.63 -20.14 3.47
CA GLU A 105 3.01 -19.77 3.83
C GLU A 105 3.37 -18.38 3.28
N LEU A 106 3.07 -18.15 2.01
CA LEU A 106 3.32 -16.85 1.39
C LEU A 106 2.62 -15.72 2.15
N LEU A 107 1.36 -15.89 2.53
CA LEU A 107 0.61 -14.89 3.30
C LEU A 107 1.25 -14.62 4.68
N ILE A 108 1.68 -15.66 5.39
CA ILE A 108 2.37 -15.53 6.68
C ILE A 108 3.68 -14.76 6.52
N PHE A 109 4.49 -15.09 5.52
CA PHE A 109 5.76 -14.40 5.29
C PHE A 109 5.57 -12.98 4.80
N ARG A 110 4.48 -12.69 4.09
CA ARG A 110 4.06 -11.33 3.74
C ARG A 110 3.71 -10.48 4.96
N ILE A 111 3.12 -11.05 6.01
CA ILE A 111 2.90 -10.35 7.29
C ILE A 111 4.26 -9.94 7.89
N ILE A 112 5.23 -10.86 7.97
CA ILE A 112 6.57 -10.58 8.49
C ILE A 112 7.25 -9.48 7.67
N GLN A 113 7.23 -9.59 6.35
CA GLN A 113 7.79 -8.61 5.44
C GLN A 113 7.15 -7.22 5.61
N ALA A 114 5.82 -7.16 5.78
CA ALA A 114 5.08 -5.93 5.96
C ALA A 114 5.38 -5.23 7.30
N ILE A 115 5.64 -5.98 8.37
CA ILE A 115 6.14 -5.42 9.65
C ILE A 115 7.46 -4.69 9.41
N GLY A 116 8.39 -5.30 8.69
CA GLY A 116 9.65 -4.68 8.30
C GLY A 116 9.44 -3.40 7.47
N ALA A 117 8.59 -3.48 6.46
CA ALA A 117 8.24 -2.34 5.61
C ALA A 117 7.60 -1.17 6.39
N ALA A 118 6.70 -1.45 7.34
CA ALA A 118 6.09 -0.43 8.17
C ALA A 118 7.13 0.34 8.99
N LEU A 119 8.09 -0.38 9.59
CA LEU A 119 9.22 0.23 10.31
C LEU A 119 10.12 1.07 9.38
N LEU A 120 10.40 0.60 8.17
CA LEU A 120 11.18 1.35 7.18
C LEU A 120 10.46 2.64 6.78
N LEU A 121 9.21 2.56 6.33
CA LEU A 121 8.46 3.67 5.76
C LEU A 121 8.18 4.78 6.77
N VAL A 122 7.87 4.45 8.01
CA VAL A 122 7.58 5.45 9.03
C VAL A 122 8.85 6.15 9.50
N ASN A 123 9.95 5.40 9.71
CA ASN A 123 11.20 5.96 10.19
C ASN A 123 11.97 6.74 9.11
N SER A 124 11.84 6.37 7.83
CA SER A 124 12.51 7.07 6.74
C SER A 124 12.20 8.57 6.72
N ARG A 125 10.92 8.93 6.81
CA ARG A 125 10.47 10.33 6.83
C ARG A 125 10.98 11.07 8.05
N ALA A 126 10.93 10.43 9.22
CA ALA A 126 11.39 11.02 10.47
C ALA A 126 12.90 11.28 10.45
N ILE A 127 13.71 10.30 10.03
CA ILE A 127 15.16 10.42 9.92
C ILE A 127 15.56 11.52 8.93
N ILE A 128 14.92 11.60 7.77
CA ILE A 128 15.17 12.68 6.80
C ILE A 128 14.81 14.04 7.40
N THR A 129 13.66 14.15 8.07
CA THR A 129 13.22 15.41 8.71
C THR A 129 14.20 15.88 9.78
N ASP A 130 14.79 14.96 10.55
CA ASP A 130 15.78 15.28 11.58
C ASP A 130 17.13 15.70 10.99
N ALA A 131 17.51 15.14 9.85
CA ALA A 131 18.80 15.43 9.23
C ALA A 131 18.85 16.79 8.50
N PHE A 132 17.69 17.33 8.10
CA PHE A 132 17.62 18.56 7.32
C PHE A 132 17.12 19.77 8.14
N PRO A 133 17.72 20.97 7.95
CA PRO A 133 17.21 22.20 8.54
C PRO A 133 15.81 22.54 7.97
N PRO A 134 14.98 23.31 8.71
CA PRO A 134 13.58 23.57 8.34
C PRO A 134 13.39 24.08 6.90
N GLU A 135 14.30 24.91 6.42
CA GLU A 135 14.26 25.55 5.08
C GLU A 135 14.42 24.55 3.95
N GLU A 136 15.19 23.48 4.18
CA GLU A 136 15.52 22.48 3.15
C GLU A 136 14.67 21.21 3.27
N ARG A 137 13.92 21.02 4.34
CA ARG A 137 13.07 19.82 4.56
C ARG A 137 12.11 19.56 3.41
N ARG A 138 11.53 20.64 2.84
CA ARG A 138 10.60 20.51 1.72
C ARG A 138 11.26 19.88 0.49
N LEU A 139 12.49 20.27 0.17
CA LEU A 139 13.26 19.67 -0.92
C LEU A 139 13.58 18.20 -0.64
N ALA A 140 14.08 17.88 0.54
CA ALA A 140 14.44 16.52 0.93
C ALA A 140 13.21 15.57 0.89
N MET A 141 12.05 16.04 1.38
CA MET A 141 10.81 15.27 1.34
C MET A 141 10.26 15.10 -0.08
N SER A 142 10.42 16.10 -0.96
CA SER A 142 10.04 15.97 -2.37
C SER A 142 10.87 14.90 -3.07
N ILE A 143 12.19 14.88 -2.84
CA ILE A 143 13.09 13.84 -3.36
C ILE A 143 12.66 12.46 -2.84
N HIS A 144 12.39 12.34 -1.54
CA HIS A 144 11.94 11.09 -0.93
C HIS A 144 10.65 10.56 -1.57
N VAL A 145 9.65 11.42 -1.76
CA VAL A 145 8.40 11.06 -2.43
C VAL A 145 8.64 10.63 -3.88
N THR A 146 9.49 11.34 -4.62
CA THR A 146 9.88 10.97 -5.99
C THR A 146 10.50 9.58 -6.05
N VAL A 147 11.38 9.25 -5.10
CA VAL A 147 12.01 7.91 -5.00
C VAL A 147 10.96 6.81 -4.75
N ILE A 148 9.96 7.07 -3.90
CA ILE A 148 8.86 6.12 -3.66
C ILE A 148 8.08 5.83 -4.95
N TYR A 149 7.70 6.87 -5.70
CA TYR A 149 6.98 6.65 -6.97
C TYR A 149 7.85 6.03 -8.06
N LEU A 150 9.13 6.38 -8.09
CA LEU A 150 10.09 5.74 -9.00
C LEU A 150 10.22 4.24 -8.70
N ALA A 151 10.23 3.85 -7.41
CA ALA A 151 10.25 2.45 -7.00
C ALA A 151 8.99 1.70 -7.50
N ILE A 152 7.81 2.29 -7.31
CA ILE A 152 6.56 1.72 -7.82
C ILE A 152 6.58 1.63 -9.36
N ALA A 153 7.15 2.63 -10.04
CA ALA A 153 7.24 2.67 -11.50
C ALA A 153 8.17 1.59 -12.07
N THR A 154 9.29 1.34 -11.41
CA THR A 154 10.27 0.32 -11.84
C THR A 154 9.85 -1.10 -11.48
N GLY A 155 8.92 -1.24 -10.50
CA GLY A 155 8.44 -2.53 -10.01
C GLY A 155 7.96 -3.46 -11.12
N PRO A 156 6.95 -3.08 -11.92
CA PRO A 156 6.42 -3.92 -12.98
C PRO A 156 7.49 -4.38 -13.98
N ALA A 157 8.36 -3.47 -14.43
CA ALA A 157 9.41 -3.80 -15.41
C ALA A 157 10.41 -4.83 -14.85
N LEU A 158 10.88 -4.64 -13.61
CA LEU A 158 11.77 -5.60 -12.95
C LEU A 158 11.06 -6.91 -12.65
N GLY A 159 9.81 -6.85 -12.17
CA GLY A 159 9.00 -8.02 -11.88
C GLY A 159 8.77 -8.90 -13.12
N ALA A 160 8.50 -8.27 -14.26
CA ALA A 160 8.31 -8.97 -15.53
C ALA A 160 9.58 -9.72 -15.96
N VAL A 161 10.70 -9.01 -16.06
CA VAL A 161 11.98 -9.60 -16.48
C VAL A 161 12.36 -10.77 -15.56
N ILE A 162 12.26 -10.58 -14.25
CA ILE A 162 12.57 -11.64 -13.27
C ILE A 162 11.64 -12.83 -13.45
N THR A 163 10.33 -12.58 -13.58
CA THR A 163 9.31 -13.64 -13.68
C THR A 163 9.46 -14.45 -14.95
N GLU A 164 9.75 -13.79 -16.07
CA GLU A 164 9.91 -14.43 -17.38
C GLU A 164 11.15 -15.35 -17.44
N TYR A 165 12.31 -14.86 -16.95
CA TYR A 165 13.58 -15.57 -17.10
C TYR A 165 13.89 -16.56 -15.97
N ILE A 166 13.49 -16.27 -14.73
CA ILE A 166 13.88 -17.05 -13.54
C ILE A 166 12.73 -17.38 -12.59
N GLY A 167 11.50 -16.97 -12.93
CA GLY A 167 10.29 -17.29 -12.19
C GLY A 167 9.92 -16.27 -11.10
N TRP A 168 8.62 -16.21 -10.77
CA TRP A 168 8.04 -15.19 -9.88
C TRP A 168 8.60 -15.21 -8.44
N ARG A 169 9.02 -16.37 -7.92
CA ARG A 169 9.61 -16.45 -6.57
C ARG A 169 10.86 -15.60 -6.43
N ASN A 170 11.62 -15.44 -7.49
CA ASN A 170 12.85 -14.65 -7.51
C ASN A 170 12.62 -13.14 -7.35
N VAL A 171 11.39 -12.65 -7.52
CA VAL A 171 11.07 -11.25 -7.24
C VAL A 171 11.23 -10.92 -5.75
N PHE A 172 10.95 -11.89 -4.87
CA PHE A 172 11.18 -11.74 -3.44
C PHE A 172 12.65 -11.87 -3.09
N PHE A 173 13.37 -12.78 -3.73
CA PHE A 173 14.81 -12.95 -3.52
C PHE A 173 15.62 -11.73 -3.96
N LEU A 174 15.13 -10.90 -4.89
CA LEU A 174 15.78 -9.63 -5.27
C LEU A 174 16.03 -8.72 -4.06
N ASN A 175 15.10 -8.67 -3.12
CA ASN A 175 15.22 -7.83 -1.93
C ASN A 175 16.33 -8.29 -0.97
N VAL A 176 16.71 -9.57 -1.04
CA VAL A 176 17.64 -10.17 -0.08
C VAL A 176 19.06 -9.66 -0.25
N PRO A 177 19.74 -9.81 -1.42
CA PRO A 177 21.09 -9.30 -1.58
C PRO A 177 21.17 -7.78 -1.42
N LEU A 178 20.16 -7.05 -1.94
CA LEU A 178 20.12 -5.60 -1.80
C LEU A 178 20.01 -5.18 -0.32
N GLY A 179 19.11 -5.82 0.44
CA GLY A 179 18.94 -5.52 1.85
C GLY A 179 20.16 -5.92 2.69
N LEU A 180 20.79 -7.06 2.41
CA LEU A 180 22.01 -7.50 3.11
C LEU A 180 23.18 -6.54 2.90
N VAL A 181 23.34 -5.97 1.71
CA VAL A 181 24.35 -4.93 1.43
C VAL A 181 24.00 -3.61 2.14
N LEU A 182 22.71 -3.27 2.18
CA LEU A 182 22.26 -2.01 2.80
C LEU A 182 22.32 -2.04 4.33
N LEU A 183 22.11 -3.17 4.98
CA LEU A 183 22.12 -3.29 6.45
C LEU A 183 23.38 -2.70 7.10
N PRO A 184 24.62 -3.07 6.73
CA PRO A 184 25.83 -2.48 7.29
C PRO A 184 25.99 -1.00 6.92
N ILE A 185 25.59 -0.59 5.71
CA ILE A 185 25.65 0.79 5.25
C ILE A 185 24.73 1.68 6.11
N VAL A 186 23.47 1.29 6.26
CA VAL A 186 22.47 1.99 7.08
C VAL A 186 22.93 2.06 8.53
N SER A 187 23.40 0.94 9.08
CA SER A 187 23.86 0.83 10.46
C SER A 187 25.06 1.74 10.76
N SER A 188 26.00 1.88 9.82
CA SER A 188 27.22 2.69 10.01
C SER A 188 27.02 4.18 9.70
N LYS A 189 26.22 4.51 8.66
CA LYS A 189 26.12 5.90 8.17
C LYS A 189 25.07 6.74 8.87
N LEU A 190 23.98 6.13 9.38
CA LEU A 190 22.95 6.88 10.09
C LEU A 190 23.37 7.12 11.55
N LYS A 191 22.96 8.27 12.09
CA LYS A 191 23.05 8.60 13.52
C LYS A 191 21.70 8.38 14.20
N GLU A 192 21.73 8.05 15.50
CA GLU A 192 20.50 7.94 16.27
C GLU A 192 19.88 9.31 16.50
N SER A 193 18.57 9.41 16.34
CA SER A 193 17.80 10.62 16.65
C SER A 193 17.59 10.80 18.15
N ALA A 194 17.32 12.02 18.58
CA ALA A 194 16.93 12.29 19.96
C ALA A 194 15.65 11.53 20.33
N LYS A 195 15.67 10.80 21.43
CA LYS A 195 14.54 10.00 21.92
C LYS A 195 13.49 10.90 22.55
N SER A 196 12.22 10.62 22.28
CA SER A 196 11.11 11.30 22.95
C SER A 196 10.87 10.70 24.35
N LEU A 197 10.83 11.55 25.37
CA LEU A 197 10.80 11.11 26.76
C LEU A 197 9.42 10.66 27.31
N ASN A 198 8.30 10.92 26.58
CA ASN A 198 6.98 10.81 27.22
C ASN A 198 5.84 10.31 26.33
N LYS A 199 6.01 9.22 25.58
CA LYS A 199 4.88 8.69 24.81
C LYS A 199 4.69 7.19 25.07
N SER A 200 3.57 6.84 25.71
CA SER A 200 3.08 5.46 25.79
C SER A 200 2.49 5.02 24.44
N MET A 201 2.54 3.74 24.16
CA MET A 201 2.02 3.14 22.94
C MET A 201 0.59 2.62 23.17
N ASP A 202 -0.30 2.81 22.22
CA ASP A 202 -1.67 2.28 22.26
C ASP A 202 -1.73 0.92 21.55
N TRP A 203 -1.33 -0.13 22.25
CA TRP A 203 -1.42 -1.50 21.75
C TRP A 203 -2.85 -1.99 21.61
N LEU A 204 -3.74 -1.58 22.53
CA LEU A 204 -5.15 -1.96 22.50
C LEU A 204 -5.86 -1.35 21.28
N GLY A 205 -5.67 -0.05 21.04
CA GLY A 205 -6.20 0.61 19.85
C GLY A 205 -5.67 -0.05 18.58
N SER A 206 -4.35 -0.35 18.50
CA SER A 206 -3.76 -1.07 17.36
C SER A 206 -4.42 -2.42 17.12
N PHE A 207 -4.63 -3.20 18.16
CA PHE A 207 -5.24 -4.52 18.08
C PHE A 207 -6.70 -4.46 17.57
N PHE A 208 -7.53 -3.61 18.18
CA PHE A 208 -8.92 -3.50 17.77
C PHE A 208 -9.10 -2.90 16.38
N PHE A 209 -8.23 -1.95 15.98
CA PHE A 209 -8.21 -1.41 14.63
C PHE A 209 -7.85 -2.48 13.60
N ALA A 210 -6.78 -3.26 13.85
CA ALA A 210 -6.38 -4.37 12.99
C ALA A 210 -7.49 -5.40 12.85
N SER A 211 -8.07 -5.81 13.97
CA SER A 211 -9.14 -6.82 14.01
C SER A 211 -10.38 -6.35 13.26
N SER A 212 -10.80 -5.10 13.49
CA SER A 212 -11.93 -4.51 12.77
C SER A 212 -11.68 -4.47 11.27
N LEU A 213 -10.51 -3.97 10.85
CA LEU A 213 -10.14 -3.86 9.44
C LEU A 213 -10.04 -5.24 8.78
N SER A 214 -9.42 -6.21 9.44
CA SER A 214 -9.30 -7.58 8.92
C SER A 214 -10.68 -8.23 8.73
N CYS A 215 -11.55 -8.16 9.74
CA CYS A 215 -12.92 -8.69 9.63
C CYS A 215 -13.71 -8.01 8.49
N LEU A 216 -13.58 -6.68 8.34
CA LEU A 216 -14.23 -5.93 7.27
C LEU A 216 -13.75 -6.38 5.88
N LEU A 217 -12.45 -6.48 5.70
CA LEU A 217 -11.86 -6.83 4.39
C LEU A 217 -12.17 -8.28 4.01
N ILE A 218 -12.15 -9.20 4.98
CA ILE A 218 -12.56 -10.59 4.77
C ILE A 218 -14.04 -10.64 4.37
N ALA A 219 -14.91 -9.92 5.10
CA ALA A 219 -16.33 -9.84 4.78
C ALA A 219 -16.60 -9.28 3.37
N ILE A 220 -15.88 -8.23 2.98
CA ILE A 220 -16.02 -7.64 1.63
C ILE A 220 -15.54 -8.61 0.56
N THR A 221 -14.40 -9.29 0.79
CA THR A 221 -13.78 -10.14 -0.24
C THR A 221 -14.56 -11.42 -0.48
N PHE A 222 -15.07 -12.06 0.58
CA PHE A 222 -15.69 -13.39 0.50
C PHE A 222 -17.21 -13.37 0.69
N GLY A 223 -17.76 -12.31 1.32
CA GLY A 223 -19.18 -12.21 1.65
C GLY A 223 -20.15 -12.33 0.46
N PRO A 224 -19.82 -11.83 -0.73
CA PRO A 224 -20.73 -11.92 -1.88
C PRO A 224 -20.87 -13.32 -2.53
N LYS A 225 -20.05 -14.29 -2.13
CA LYS A 225 -20.15 -15.65 -2.69
C LYS A 225 -21.29 -16.41 -2.04
N GLU A 226 -22.34 -16.72 -2.80
CA GLU A 226 -23.56 -17.40 -2.31
C GLU A 226 -23.30 -18.80 -1.73
N SER A 227 -22.24 -19.47 -2.20
CA SER A 227 -21.88 -20.83 -1.74
C SER A 227 -21.16 -20.87 -0.39
N LEU A 228 -20.62 -19.74 0.09
CA LEU A 228 -19.86 -19.70 1.34
C LEU A 228 -20.74 -19.25 2.49
N THR A 229 -21.32 -20.21 3.23
CA THR A 229 -21.96 -19.93 4.52
C THR A 229 -20.94 -19.69 5.64
N SER A 230 -19.72 -20.23 5.48
CA SER A 230 -18.62 -20.11 6.43
C SER A 230 -17.27 -20.07 5.73
N ILE A 231 -16.27 -19.43 6.32
CA ILE A 231 -14.88 -19.57 5.93
C ILE A 231 -14.25 -20.62 6.81
N ASP A 232 -13.87 -21.72 6.21
CA ASP A 232 -13.09 -22.76 6.86
C ASP A 232 -11.61 -22.47 6.66
N LEU A 233 -10.98 -21.97 7.71
CA LEU A 233 -9.53 -21.77 7.73
C LEU A 233 -8.86 -23.12 8.02
N TYR A 234 -8.42 -23.79 6.96
CA TYR A 234 -7.55 -24.95 7.06
C TYR A 234 -6.11 -24.48 7.11
N ILE A 235 -5.45 -24.60 8.25
CA ILE A 235 -3.99 -24.51 8.34
C ILE A 235 -3.49 -25.96 8.16
N GLU A 236 -3.24 -26.35 6.91
CA GLU A 236 -2.49 -27.56 6.63
C GLU A 236 -1.01 -27.34 7.01
N GLU A 237 -0.30 -28.44 7.30
CA GLU A 237 1.05 -28.45 7.81
C GLU A 237 1.96 -27.39 7.15
N ILE A 238 2.49 -26.47 7.96
CA ILE A 238 3.54 -25.54 7.50
C ILE A 238 4.82 -26.36 7.37
N PHE A 239 5.17 -26.69 6.14
CA PHE A 239 6.39 -27.42 5.84
C PHE A 239 7.55 -26.42 5.67
N LEU A 240 8.46 -26.38 6.62
CA LEU A 240 9.71 -25.64 6.54
C LEU A 240 10.85 -26.59 6.17
N PRO A 241 11.14 -26.80 4.88
CA PRO A 241 12.13 -27.82 4.44
C PRO A 241 13.55 -27.54 4.94
N MET A 242 13.82 -26.33 5.39
CA MET A 242 15.13 -25.90 5.89
C MET A 242 15.42 -26.35 7.33
N PHE A 243 14.42 -26.77 8.10
CA PHE A 243 14.56 -27.18 9.50
C PHE A 243 14.32 -28.67 9.74
N GLY A 244 14.33 -29.49 8.69
CA GLY A 244 13.99 -30.90 8.77
C GLY A 244 12.49 -31.15 8.86
N ASN A 245 12.06 -32.42 8.97
CA ASN A 245 10.64 -32.81 9.08
C ASN A 245 10.02 -32.39 10.42
N ILE A 246 10.03 -31.10 10.72
CA ILE A 246 9.31 -30.54 11.86
C ILE A 246 7.88 -30.30 11.41
N HIS A 247 7.01 -31.28 11.70
CA HIS A 247 5.56 -31.14 11.57
C HIS A 247 5.06 -30.20 12.67
N PHE A 248 4.92 -28.92 12.35
CA PHE A 248 4.35 -27.95 13.26
C PHE A 248 2.85 -27.80 12.95
N TRP A 249 2.01 -28.39 13.81
CA TRP A 249 0.54 -28.26 13.93
C TRP A 249 -0.32 -29.10 12.98
N SER A 250 -1.04 -30.01 13.56
CA SER A 250 -2.22 -30.67 13.01
C SER A 250 -3.40 -29.68 12.85
N ARG A 251 -4.10 -29.82 11.75
CA ARG A 251 -5.38 -29.23 11.32
C ARG A 251 -6.12 -28.42 12.39
N PHE A 252 -6.06 -27.11 12.31
CA PHE A 252 -6.97 -26.22 12.99
C PHE A 252 -8.03 -25.79 11.98
N ALA A 253 -9.24 -26.32 12.10
CA ALA A 253 -10.40 -25.86 11.32
C ALA A 253 -11.17 -24.85 12.17
N ILE A 254 -11.13 -23.57 11.81
CA ILE A 254 -12.01 -22.55 12.39
C ILE A 254 -13.06 -22.21 11.34
N SER A 255 -14.30 -22.64 11.57
CA SER A 255 -15.44 -22.25 10.72
C SER A 255 -16.04 -20.96 11.27
N ILE A 256 -15.89 -19.85 10.54
CA ILE A 256 -16.47 -18.55 10.91
C ILE A 256 -17.62 -18.26 9.96
N PRO A 257 -18.88 -18.16 10.46
CA PRO A 257 -19.99 -17.73 9.64
C PRO A 257 -19.72 -16.35 9.04
N LEU A 258 -19.77 -16.22 7.71
CA LEU A 258 -19.49 -14.98 6.99
C LEU A 258 -20.36 -13.80 7.44
N LEU A 259 -21.62 -14.06 7.81
CA LEU A 259 -22.55 -13.05 8.32
C LEU A 259 -22.12 -12.43 9.66
N LEU A 260 -21.27 -13.13 10.45
CA LEU A 260 -20.76 -12.60 11.72
C LEU A 260 -19.59 -11.63 11.52
N LEU A 261 -18.88 -11.70 10.40
CA LEU A 261 -17.69 -10.87 10.17
C LEU A 261 -17.98 -9.36 10.11
N PRO A 262 -19.02 -8.87 9.39
CA PRO A 262 -19.39 -7.47 9.44
C PRO A 262 -19.79 -7.01 10.85
N LEU A 263 -20.49 -7.87 11.59
CA LEU A 263 -20.89 -7.58 12.98
C LEU A 263 -19.67 -7.50 13.89
N LEU A 264 -18.74 -8.45 13.80
CA LEU A 264 -17.48 -8.44 14.55
C LEU A 264 -16.63 -7.22 14.18
N SER A 265 -16.55 -6.87 12.90
CA SER A 265 -15.88 -5.66 12.46
C SER A 265 -16.47 -4.41 13.12
N LEU A 266 -17.79 -4.30 13.15
CA LEU A 266 -18.48 -3.18 13.79
C LEU A 266 -18.21 -3.14 15.30
N VAL A 267 -18.28 -4.28 15.98
CA VAL A 267 -17.99 -4.39 17.42
C VAL A 267 -16.55 -3.95 17.71
N PHE A 268 -15.58 -4.47 16.96
CA PHE A 268 -14.17 -4.07 17.13
C PHE A 268 -13.95 -2.60 16.80
N LEU A 269 -14.65 -2.04 15.81
CA LEU A 269 -14.60 -0.62 15.49
C LEU A 269 -15.14 0.24 16.64
N ILE A 270 -16.26 -0.15 17.23
CA ILE A 270 -16.84 0.56 18.39
C ILE A 270 -15.87 0.53 19.57
N ILE A 271 -15.30 -0.65 19.87
CA ILE A 271 -14.31 -0.79 20.95
C ILE A 271 -13.08 0.07 20.65
N PHE A 272 -12.58 0.04 19.40
CA PHE A 272 -11.47 0.89 18.95
C PHE A 272 -11.78 2.37 19.21
N VAL A 273 -12.94 2.86 18.79
CA VAL A 273 -13.35 4.26 19.00
C VAL A 273 -13.37 4.62 20.50
N ILE A 274 -13.93 3.73 21.35
CA ILE A 274 -13.97 3.93 22.81
C ILE A 274 -12.55 3.99 23.39
N VAL A 275 -11.67 3.08 22.98
CA VAL A 275 -10.26 3.04 23.42
C VAL A 275 -9.53 4.31 22.97
N GLU A 276 -9.67 4.73 21.71
CA GLU A 276 -9.05 5.94 21.17
C GLU A 276 -9.48 7.23 21.86
N TYR A 277 -10.77 7.35 22.23
CA TYR A 277 -11.24 8.52 22.99
C TYR A 277 -10.64 8.57 24.42
N LYS A 278 -10.27 7.41 24.99
CA LYS A 278 -9.68 7.33 26.34
C LYS A 278 -8.16 7.32 26.32
N ALA A 279 -7.54 7.00 25.19
CA ALA A 279 -6.09 6.89 25.06
C ALA A 279 -5.41 8.25 25.26
N LYS A 280 -4.32 8.25 26.04
CA LYS A 280 -3.47 9.45 26.19
C LYS A 280 -2.72 9.78 24.90
N ASN A 281 -2.39 8.76 24.13
CA ASN A 281 -1.67 8.87 22.87
C ASN A 281 -2.36 8.00 21.79
N PRO A 282 -3.50 8.47 21.23
CA PRO A 282 -4.30 7.69 20.28
C PRO A 282 -3.53 7.44 18.98
N ILE A 283 -3.85 6.35 18.27
CA ILE A 283 -3.33 6.04 16.93
C ILE A 283 -3.93 7.00 15.91
N LEU A 284 -5.24 7.16 15.99
CA LEU A 284 -6.01 8.12 15.19
C LEU A 284 -6.59 9.15 16.16
N ASP A 285 -6.12 10.40 16.11
CA ASP A 285 -6.71 11.43 16.95
C ASP A 285 -8.09 11.84 16.44
N LEU A 286 -9.11 11.09 16.91
CA LEU A 286 -10.50 11.31 16.54
C LEU A 286 -11.02 12.69 16.99
N ARG A 287 -10.43 13.26 18.04
CA ARG A 287 -10.77 14.61 18.52
C ARG A 287 -10.23 15.68 17.55
N MET A 288 -9.01 15.49 17.04
CA MET A 288 -8.44 16.36 16.00
C MET A 288 -9.27 16.27 14.71
N LEU A 289 -9.66 15.05 14.29
CA LEU A 289 -10.53 14.86 13.13
C LEU A 289 -11.86 15.59 13.28
N SER A 290 -12.54 15.48 14.42
CA SER A 290 -13.86 16.08 14.63
C SER A 290 -13.83 17.60 14.74
N LYS A 291 -12.76 18.20 15.24
CA LYS A 291 -12.62 19.65 15.47
C LYS A 291 -12.05 20.41 14.27
N ASN A 292 -11.29 19.76 13.40
CA ASN A 292 -10.58 20.39 12.30
C ASN A 292 -11.13 19.92 10.94
N ARG A 293 -12.04 20.69 10.34
CA ARG A 293 -12.69 20.35 9.06
C ARG A 293 -11.69 20.17 7.91
N LEU A 294 -10.63 20.98 7.86
CA LEU A 294 -9.61 20.85 6.83
C LEU A 294 -8.82 19.55 6.98
N PHE A 295 -8.45 19.23 8.21
CA PHE A 295 -7.76 17.97 8.55
C PHE A 295 -8.62 16.75 8.23
N LEU A 296 -9.90 16.76 8.63
CA LEU A 296 -10.85 15.69 8.33
C LEU A 296 -10.99 15.49 6.81
N SER A 297 -11.26 16.58 6.07
CA SER A 297 -11.51 16.48 4.64
C SER A 297 -10.28 16.01 3.85
N THR A 298 -9.06 16.43 4.22
CA THR A 298 -7.84 15.96 3.56
C THR A 298 -7.58 14.47 3.78
N ASN A 299 -7.87 13.96 4.98
CA ASN A 299 -7.76 12.54 5.31
C ASN A 299 -8.82 11.71 4.59
N LEU A 300 -10.09 12.15 4.60
CA LEU A 300 -11.16 11.47 3.86
C LEU A 300 -10.93 11.51 2.35
N THR A 301 -10.50 12.65 1.81
CA THR A 301 -10.19 12.75 0.37
C THR A 301 -9.08 11.76 -0.02
N ALA A 302 -8.06 11.58 0.84
CA ALA A 302 -7.02 10.59 0.60
C ALA A 302 -7.60 9.16 0.64
N LEU A 303 -8.43 8.84 1.64
CA LEU A 303 -9.11 7.56 1.71
C LEU A 303 -9.88 7.26 0.41
N PHE A 304 -10.74 8.16 -0.03
CA PHE A 304 -11.55 7.98 -1.24
C PHE A 304 -10.72 7.91 -2.52
N MET A 305 -9.65 8.72 -2.64
CA MET A 305 -8.72 8.67 -3.77
C MET A 305 -8.09 7.30 -3.92
N TYR A 306 -7.52 6.76 -2.84
CA TYR A 306 -6.84 5.47 -2.90
C TYR A 306 -7.81 4.29 -2.95
N THR A 307 -9.02 4.40 -2.36
CA THR A 307 -10.06 3.37 -2.48
C THR A 307 -10.58 3.25 -3.91
N SER A 308 -10.68 4.35 -4.64
CA SER A 308 -11.20 4.33 -6.00
C SER A 308 -10.19 3.80 -7.04
N HIS A 309 -8.89 4.06 -6.89
CA HIS A 309 -7.91 3.89 -7.98
C HIS A 309 -6.95 2.72 -7.82
N TYR A 310 -6.67 2.27 -6.58
CA TYR A 310 -5.51 1.40 -6.34
C TYR A 310 -5.65 0.00 -6.95
N ASN A 311 -6.86 -0.56 -7.05
CA ASN A 311 -7.11 -1.87 -7.66
C ASN A 311 -6.81 -1.90 -9.16
N ALA A 312 -6.79 -0.74 -9.83
CA ALA A 312 -6.68 -0.67 -11.28
C ALA A 312 -5.42 -1.37 -11.81
N LEU A 313 -4.25 -1.13 -11.21
CA LEU A 313 -3.01 -1.78 -11.65
C LEU A 313 -3.08 -3.30 -11.52
N VAL A 314 -3.61 -3.80 -10.40
CA VAL A 314 -3.73 -5.24 -10.16
C VAL A 314 -4.72 -5.88 -11.12
N MET A 315 -5.91 -5.29 -11.24
CA MET A 315 -6.98 -5.83 -12.10
C MET A 315 -6.60 -5.81 -13.58
N ILE A 316 -5.94 -4.73 -14.04
CA ILE A 316 -5.45 -4.66 -15.42
C ILE A 316 -4.31 -5.68 -15.63
N SER A 317 -3.46 -5.94 -14.64
CA SER A 317 -2.43 -7.00 -14.74
C SER A 317 -3.05 -8.37 -15.00
N PHE A 318 -4.10 -8.73 -14.26
CA PHE A 318 -4.86 -9.96 -14.52
C PHE A 318 -5.52 -9.97 -15.89
N TYR A 319 -6.15 -8.85 -16.29
CA TYR A 319 -6.78 -8.72 -17.62
C TYR A 319 -5.76 -8.93 -18.74
N LEU A 320 -4.61 -8.29 -18.70
CA LEU A 320 -3.58 -8.40 -19.72
C LEU A 320 -3.02 -9.82 -19.83
N GLN A 321 -2.70 -10.46 -18.70
CA GLN A 321 -2.01 -11.74 -18.67
C GLN A 321 -2.93 -12.96 -18.80
N LEU A 322 -4.15 -12.92 -18.20
CA LEU A 322 -5.07 -14.07 -18.24
C LEU A 322 -6.10 -14.00 -19.38
N ILE A 323 -6.59 -12.81 -19.71
CA ILE A 323 -7.63 -12.63 -20.72
C ILE A 323 -7.04 -12.33 -22.08
N ARG A 324 -6.06 -11.41 -22.14
CA ARG A 324 -5.42 -11.00 -23.40
C ARG A 324 -4.23 -11.89 -23.74
N LEU A 325 -3.81 -12.76 -22.82
CA LEU A 325 -2.65 -13.66 -22.96
C LEU A 325 -1.37 -12.92 -23.40
N ILE A 326 -1.22 -11.68 -22.90
CA ILE A 326 -0.05 -10.83 -23.13
C ILE A 326 1.05 -11.28 -22.19
N ASP A 327 2.29 -11.35 -22.69
CA ASP A 327 3.45 -11.74 -21.91
C ASP A 327 3.68 -10.76 -20.74
N PRO A 328 4.20 -11.24 -19.60
CA PRO A 328 4.44 -10.40 -18.42
C PRO A 328 5.28 -9.15 -18.72
N THR A 329 6.28 -9.26 -19.61
CA THR A 329 7.15 -8.15 -20.00
C THR A 329 6.39 -7.06 -20.77
N GLU A 330 5.57 -7.43 -21.75
CA GLU A 330 4.74 -6.48 -22.49
C GLU A 330 3.69 -5.85 -21.58
N ALA A 331 3.03 -6.66 -20.72
CA ALA A 331 2.08 -6.17 -19.72
C ALA A 331 2.73 -5.16 -18.75
N ALA A 332 3.99 -5.38 -18.36
CA ALA A 332 4.73 -4.47 -17.49
C ALA A 332 5.00 -3.12 -18.15
N PHE A 333 5.38 -3.10 -19.44
CA PHE A 333 5.55 -1.85 -20.19
C PHE A 333 4.25 -1.06 -20.24
N MET A 334 3.12 -1.70 -20.53
CA MET A 334 1.81 -1.06 -20.52
C MET A 334 1.43 -0.50 -19.14
N LEU A 335 1.60 -1.28 -18.08
CA LEU A 335 1.30 -0.86 -16.71
C LEU A 335 2.22 0.26 -16.23
N SER A 336 3.44 0.35 -16.74
CA SER A 336 4.41 1.41 -16.41
C SER A 336 3.97 2.79 -16.89
N ALA A 337 3.03 2.89 -17.83
CA ALA A 337 2.46 4.16 -18.30
C ALA A 337 1.87 4.98 -17.14
N PHE A 338 1.18 4.34 -16.18
CA PHE A 338 0.62 5.02 -15.01
C PHE A 338 1.68 5.66 -14.10
N PRO A 339 2.61 4.91 -13.49
CA PRO A 339 3.57 5.50 -12.55
C PRO A 339 4.58 6.42 -13.24
N LEU A 340 4.95 6.18 -14.49
CA LEU A 340 5.81 7.10 -15.25
C LEU A 340 5.10 8.44 -15.48
N THR A 341 3.82 8.42 -15.80
CA THR A 341 3.02 9.64 -15.91
C THR A 341 2.95 10.38 -14.58
N VAL A 342 2.80 9.67 -13.46
CA VAL A 342 2.84 10.30 -12.13
C VAL A 342 4.18 11.00 -11.89
N VAL A 343 5.31 10.38 -12.21
CA VAL A 343 6.64 10.99 -12.03
C VAL A 343 6.77 12.25 -12.88
N VAL A 344 6.48 12.18 -14.17
CA VAL A 344 6.63 13.30 -15.10
C VAL A 344 5.71 14.46 -14.73
N THR A 345 4.44 14.18 -14.48
CA THR A 345 3.44 15.22 -14.17
C THR A 345 3.62 15.82 -12.78
N SER A 346 4.12 15.06 -11.79
CA SER A 346 4.42 15.59 -10.45
C SER A 346 5.45 16.72 -10.47
N ILE A 347 6.41 16.69 -11.39
CA ILE A 347 7.40 17.75 -11.57
C ILE A 347 6.70 19.05 -12.02
N ALA A 348 5.81 18.95 -13.01
CA ALA A 348 5.03 20.08 -13.50
C ALA A 348 4.09 20.63 -12.40
N VAL A 349 3.38 19.75 -11.70
CA VAL A 349 2.51 20.12 -10.57
C VAL A 349 3.31 20.85 -9.49
N GLY A 350 4.49 20.36 -9.12
CA GLY A 350 5.38 20.99 -8.13
C GLY A 350 5.73 22.44 -8.51
N LYS A 351 5.94 22.71 -9.80
CA LYS A 351 6.29 24.05 -10.31
C LYS A 351 5.09 25.00 -10.33
N TYR A 352 3.91 24.52 -10.75
CA TYR A 352 2.72 25.35 -10.98
C TYR A 352 1.71 25.35 -9.83
N SER A 353 1.86 24.49 -8.82
CA SER A 353 0.94 24.38 -7.67
C SER A 353 0.83 25.64 -6.81
N LYS A 354 1.71 26.64 -7.01
CA LYS A 354 1.61 27.94 -6.34
C LYS A 354 0.50 28.83 -6.91
N LEU A 355 0.02 28.56 -8.12
CA LEU A 355 -0.97 29.39 -8.84
C LEU A 355 -2.41 28.96 -8.57
N VAL A 356 -2.62 27.74 -8.06
CA VAL A 356 -3.94 27.14 -7.86
C VAL A 356 -4.04 26.62 -6.44
N SER A 357 -5.22 26.74 -5.83
CA SER A 357 -5.43 26.26 -4.45
C SER A 357 -5.27 24.73 -4.34
N SER A 358 -4.77 24.25 -3.19
CA SER A 358 -4.67 22.81 -2.93
C SER A 358 -6.03 22.10 -3.01
N ARG A 359 -7.12 22.81 -2.74
CA ARG A 359 -8.50 22.34 -2.87
C ARG A 359 -8.85 22.03 -4.32
N GLU A 360 -8.66 22.99 -5.20
CA GLU A 360 -8.98 22.89 -6.62
C GLU A 360 -8.12 21.83 -7.30
N LEU A 361 -6.81 21.80 -7.01
CA LEU A 361 -5.90 20.78 -7.56
C LEU A 361 -6.27 19.37 -7.11
N SER A 362 -6.63 19.18 -5.83
CA SER A 362 -7.03 17.85 -5.33
C SER A 362 -8.36 17.40 -5.96
N ALA A 363 -9.35 18.32 -6.06
CA ALA A 363 -10.63 18.02 -6.69
C ALA A 363 -10.49 17.72 -8.19
N LEU A 364 -9.68 18.52 -8.92
CA LEU A 364 -9.38 18.29 -10.33
C LEU A 364 -8.65 16.96 -10.55
N GLY A 365 -7.68 16.65 -9.70
CA GLY A 365 -6.97 15.37 -9.76
C GLY A 365 -7.92 14.18 -9.59
N MET A 366 -8.84 14.24 -8.62
CA MET A 366 -9.86 13.22 -8.44
C MET A 366 -10.84 13.15 -9.62
N ALA A 367 -11.23 14.29 -10.20
CA ALA A 367 -12.13 14.33 -11.37
C ALA A 367 -11.47 13.67 -12.60
N ILE A 368 -10.21 13.98 -12.88
CA ILE A 368 -9.45 13.36 -13.97
C ILE A 368 -9.29 11.85 -13.73
N GLY A 369 -8.98 11.44 -12.48
CA GLY A 369 -8.95 10.03 -12.11
C GLY A 369 -10.30 9.34 -12.28
N ALA A 370 -11.40 9.99 -11.91
CA ALA A 370 -12.76 9.47 -12.12
C ALA A 370 -13.07 9.24 -13.61
N ILE A 371 -12.65 10.17 -14.49
CA ILE A 371 -12.76 9.97 -15.96
C ILE A 371 -12.01 8.73 -16.40
N SER A 372 -10.79 8.50 -15.91
CA SER A 372 -10.04 7.28 -16.23
C SER A 372 -10.79 6.01 -15.82
N LEU A 373 -11.34 5.98 -14.59
CA LEU A 373 -12.13 4.84 -14.11
C LEU A 373 -13.40 4.63 -14.93
N LEU A 374 -14.07 5.70 -15.35
CA LEU A 374 -15.21 5.62 -16.25
C LEU A 374 -14.83 5.07 -17.64
N LEU A 375 -13.68 5.44 -18.19
CA LEU A 375 -13.14 4.84 -19.41
C LEU A 375 -12.83 3.37 -19.19
N MET A 376 -12.12 3.01 -18.13
CA MET A 376 -11.79 1.63 -17.79
C MET A 376 -13.05 0.77 -17.55
N SER A 377 -14.15 1.34 -17.06
CA SER A 377 -15.42 0.62 -16.92
C SER A 377 -16.06 0.25 -18.28
N ARG A 378 -15.52 0.75 -19.38
CA ARG A 378 -15.93 0.38 -20.77
C ARG A 378 -14.99 -0.61 -21.43
N LEU A 379 -14.04 -1.20 -20.67
CA LEU A 379 -13.19 -2.24 -21.18
C LEU A 379 -14.00 -3.44 -21.69
N THR A 380 -13.58 -3.96 -22.84
CA THR A 380 -14.11 -5.15 -23.47
C THR A 380 -13.01 -6.16 -23.71
N VAL A 381 -13.34 -7.37 -24.11
CA VAL A 381 -12.36 -8.41 -24.47
C VAL A 381 -11.42 -7.95 -25.56
N THR A 382 -11.90 -7.10 -26.48
CA THR A 382 -11.17 -6.64 -27.67
C THR A 382 -10.67 -5.21 -27.59
N SER A 383 -10.69 -4.60 -26.42
CA SER A 383 -10.20 -3.22 -26.24
C SER A 383 -8.75 -3.07 -26.70
N SER A 384 -8.45 -1.99 -27.43
CA SER A 384 -7.10 -1.75 -27.94
C SER A 384 -6.11 -1.45 -26.81
N VAL A 385 -4.84 -1.80 -27.02
CA VAL A 385 -3.74 -1.47 -26.11
C VAL A 385 -3.69 0.04 -25.84
N LEU A 386 -3.81 0.85 -26.89
CA LEU A 386 -3.81 2.30 -26.78
C LEU A 386 -4.91 2.82 -25.86
N PHE A 387 -6.11 2.22 -25.88
CA PHE A 387 -7.21 2.61 -24.99
C PHE A 387 -6.84 2.38 -23.52
N ILE A 388 -6.18 1.26 -23.20
CA ILE A 388 -5.72 0.92 -21.85
C ILE A 388 -4.63 1.88 -21.41
N GLU A 389 -3.63 2.11 -22.25
CA GLU A 389 -2.51 3.02 -21.95
C GLU A 389 -2.97 4.47 -21.75
N VAL A 390 -3.84 4.99 -22.61
CA VAL A 390 -4.42 6.33 -22.46
C VAL A 390 -5.21 6.43 -21.15
N SER A 391 -5.97 5.41 -20.80
CA SER A 391 -6.70 5.39 -19.51
C SER A 391 -5.73 5.40 -18.31
N LEU A 392 -4.64 4.65 -18.37
CA LEU A 392 -3.60 4.64 -17.33
C LEU A 392 -2.85 5.99 -17.24
N ILE A 393 -2.58 6.64 -18.37
CA ILE A 393 -1.98 7.98 -18.41
C ILE A 393 -2.91 9.00 -17.75
N ILE A 394 -4.20 9.01 -18.09
CA ILE A 394 -5.21 9.90 -17.48
C ILE A 394 -5.26 9.67 -15.96
N MET A 395 -5.23 8.40 -15.51
CA MET A 395 -5.19 8.06 -14.10
C MET A 395 -3.93 8.62 -13.41
N GLY A 396 -2.77 8.52 -14.06
CA GLY A 396 -1.50 9.04 -13.56
C GLY A 396 -1.51 10.58 -13.41
N ILE A 397 -2.07 11.30 -14.37
CA ILE A 397 -2.27 12.75 -14.29
C ILE A 397 -3.15 13.08 -13.09
N GLY A 398 -4.30 12.38 -12.94
CA GLY A 398 -5.21 12.57 -11.81
C GLY A 398 -4.52 12.38 -10.45
N LEU A 399 -3.78 11.29 -10.29
CA LEU A 399 -3.05 11.04 -9.05
C LEU A 399 -1.97 12.08 -8.77
N SER A 400 -1.24 12.56 -9.77
CA SER A 400 -0.16 13.54 -9.57
C SER A 400 -0.70 14.90 -9.10
N LEU A 401 -1.85 15.33 -9.65
CA LEU A 401 -2.54 16.56 -9.22
C LEU A 401 -3.06 16.48 -7.78
N PHE A 402 -3.26 15.27 -7.26
CA PHE A 402 -3.71 15.02 -5.89
C PHE A 402 -2.54 14.81 -4.91
N ALA A 403 -1.52 14.05 -5.30
CA ALA A 403 -0.53 13.46 -4.41
C ALA A 403 0.39 14.47 -3.68
N ALA A 404 0.60 15.66 -4.22
CA ALA A 404 1.39 16.70 -3.57
C ALA A 404 0.50 17.75 -2.87
N PRO A 405 -0.57 18.31 -3.48
CA PRO A 405 -1.40 19.33 -2.84
C PRO A 405 -2.16 18.83 -1.61
N ASN A 406 -2.70 17.62 -1.61
CA ASN A 406 -3.48 17.11 -0.49
C ASN A 406 -2.65 16.90 0.80
N PRO A 407 -1.47 16.24 0.79
CA PRO A 407 -0.60 16.18 1.96
C PRO A 407 -0.12 17.54 2.45
N ASN A 408 0.18 18.47 1.56
CA ASN A 408 0.58 19.81 1.93
C ASN A 408 -0.54 20.55 2.70
N ALA A 409 -1.76 20.42 2.24
CA ALA A 409 -2.91 21.00 2.93
C ALA A 409 -3.19 20.31 4.28
N ASN A 410 -3.02 18.99 4.36
CA ASN A 410 -3.12 18.22 5.61
C ASN A 410 -2.14 18.75 6.65
N LEU A 411 -0.86 18.90 6.28
CA LEU A 411 0.20 19.37 7.17
C LEU A 411 0.06 20.85 7.54
N SER A 412 -0.55 21.68 6.67
CA SER A 412 -0.81 23.09 6.96
C SER A 412 -2.02 23.29 7.89
N SER A 413 -2.86 22.29 8.04
CA SER A 413 -4.05 22.33 8.89
C SER A 413 -3.76 22.12 10.38
N VAL A 414 -2.55 21.69 10.73
CA VAL A 414 -2.16 21.36 12.11
C VAL A 414 -0.96 22.16 12.58
N THR A 415 -0.74 22.21 13.90
CA THR A 415 0.44 22.86 14.50
C THR A 415 1.74 22.14 14.11
N SER A 416 2.89 22.78 14.30
CA SER A 416 4.18 22.17 14.03
C SER A 416 4.45 20.91 14.87
N GLU A 417 3.88 20.85 16.07
CA GLU A 417 4.01 19.71 16.99
C GLU A 417 3.22 18.49 16.52
N ASP A 418 2.07 18.70 15.87
CA ASP A 418 1.16 17.66 15.44
C ASP A 418 1.44 17.13 14.01
N ARG A 419 2.38 17.73 13.28
CA ARG A 419 2.69 17.34 11.88
C ARG A 419 3.08 15.89 11.72
N SER A 420 3.80 15.31 12.68
CA SER A 420 4.18 13.89 12.67
C SER A 420 2.95 12.99 12.75
N LEU A 421 2.01 13.32 13.67
CA LEU A 421 0.74 12.63 13.82
C LEU A 421 -0.12 12.75 12.55
N ALA A 422 -0.24 13.97 12.01
CA ALA A 422 -1.00 14.23 10.78
C ALA A 422 -0.46 13.45 9.58
N ASN A 423 0.86 13.32 9.45
CA ASN A 423 1.49 12.52 8.40
C ASN A 423 1.21 11.01 8.59
N GLY A 424 1.25 10.53 9.84
CA GLY A 424 0.90 9.15 10.18
C GLY A 424 -0.54 8.83 9.81
N MET A 425 -1.49 9.70 10.22
CA MET A 425 -2.91 9.53 9.90
C MET A 425 -3.17 9.53 8.40
N LEU A 426 -2.57 10.47 7.66
CA LEU A 426 -2.71 10.49 6.20
C LEU A 426 -2.15 9.22 5.55
N GLY A 427 -1.04 8.68 6.06
CA GLY A 427 -0.48 7.40 5.64
C GLY A 427 -1.43 6.24 5.91
N THR A 428 -2.03 6.20 7.10
CA THR A 428 -3.04 5.21 7.48
C THR A 428 -4.26 5.27 6.54
N MET A 429 -4.81 6.47 6.27
CA MET A 429 -5.93 6.65 5.34
C MET A 429 -5.60 6.21 3.92
N ARG A 430 -4.38 6.44 3.47
CA ARG A 430 -3.90 5.97 2.16
C ARG A 430 -3.87 4.44 2.09
N HIS A 431 -3.24 3.77 3.04
CA HIS A 431 -3.12 2.31 3.02
C HIS A 431 -4.45 1.62 3.29
N LEU A 432 -5.30 2.20 4.15
CA LEU A 432 -6.69 1.77 4.33
C LEU A 432 -7.46 1.82 3.01
N GLY A 433 -7.37 2.95 2.28
CA GLY A 433 -7.98 3.09 0.96
C GLY A 433 -7.46 2.05 -0.04
N GLN A 434 -6.15 1.80 -0.06
CA GLN A 434 -5.54 0.78 -0.92
C GLN A 434 -6.09 -0.64 -0.60
N SER A 435 -6.19 -0.99 0.68
CA SER A 435 -6.72 -2.29 1.13
C SER A 435 -8.20 -2.45 0.73
N LEU A 436 -9.02 -1.42 0.98
CA LEU A 436 -10.43 -1.40 0.58
C LEU A 436 -10.59 -1.51 -0.94
N SER A 437 -9.74 -0.80 -1.70
CA SER A 437 -9.77 -0.86 -3.17
C SER A 437 -9.57 -2.27 -3.69
N LEU A 438 -8.55 -2.97 -3.18
CA LEU A 438 -8.27 -4.36 -3.59
C LEU A 438 -9.41 -5.31 -3.20
N ALA A 439 -9.93 -5.19 -1.97
CA ALA A 439 -11.02 -6.03 -1.49
C ALA A 439 -12.30 -5.83 -2.33
N ILE A 440 -12.67 -4.56 -2.61
CA ILE A 440 -13.81 -4.24 -3.48
C ILE A 440 -13.60 -4.78 -4.89
N GLY A 441 -12.41 -4.59 -5.45
CA GLY A 441 -12.08 -5.10 -6.78
C GLY A 441 -12.19 -6.62 -6.87
N ALA A 442 -11.57 -7.34 -5.91
CA ALA A 442 -11.61 -8.80 -5.84
C ALA A 442 -13.04 -9.33 -5.67
N SER A 443 -13.80 -8.74 -4.72
CA SER A 443 -15.18 -9.08 -4.47
C SER A 443 -16.07 -8.90 -5.70
N THR A 444 -15.95 -7.72 -6.36
CA THR A 444 -16.76 -7.41 -7.54
C THR A 444 -16.46 -8.36 -8.70
N VAL A 445 -15.19 -8.64 -8.97
CA VAL A 445 -14.82 -9.63 -9.99
C VAL A 445 -15.31 -11.02 -9.60
N GLY A 446 -15.14 -11.42 -8.33
CA GLY A 446 -15.57 -12.72 -7.82
C GLY A 446 -17.08 -12.98 -7.93
N LEU A 447 -17.93 -11.93 -7.86
CA LEU A 447 -19.38 -12.05 -8.07
C LEU A 447 -19.78 -12.43 -9.50
N PHE A 448 -18.95 -12.11 -10.48
CA PHE A 448 -19.22 -12.40 -11.89
C PHE A 448 -18.61 -13.72 -12.34
N LEU A 449 -17.70 -14.30 -11.57
CA LEU A 449 -17.03 -15.53 -11.90
C LEU A 449 -17.84 -16.72 -11.35
N SER A 450 -18.23 -17.66 -12.22
CA SER A 450 -18.81 -18.93 -11.80
C SER A 450 -17.80 -19.75 -10.99
N GLU A 451 -18.30 -20.57 -10.02
CA GLU A 451 -17.48 -21.28 -9.02
C GLU A 451 -16.42 -22.23 -9.60
N ASP A 452 -16.55 -22.67 -10.84
CA ASP A 452 -15.73 -23.74 -11.43
C ASP A 452 -14.41 -23.28 -12.07
N ILE A 453 -14.02 -22.02 -11.94
CA ILE A 453 -12.91 -21.45 -12.73
C ILE A 453 -11.54 -22.00 -12.37
N TYR A 454 -11.38 -22.50 -11.16
CA TYR A 454 -10.11 -23.04 -10.67
C TYR A 454 -10.18 -24.52 -10.29
N SER A 455 -11.30 -25.20 -10.49
CA SER A 455 -11.31 -26.64 -10.53
C SER A 455 -10.43 -27.12 -11.70
N VAL A 456 -9.67 -28.16 -11.49
CA VAL A 456 -8.68 -28.71 -12.42
C VAL A 456 -9.26 -28.75 -13.85
N GLY A 457 -8.86 -27.81 -14.71
CA GLY A 457 -9.31 -27.74 -16.12
C GLY A 457 -10.40 -26.72 -16.46
N GLY A 458 -10.88 -25.90 -15.53
CA GLY A 458 -11.86 -24.83 -15.78
C GLY A 458 -11.27 -23.68 -16.62
N SER A 459 -11.92 -23.31 -17.72
CA SER A 459 -11.57 -22.13 -18.51
C SER A 459 -12.24 -20.90 -17.90
N ILE A 460 -11.45 -19.83 -17.66
CA ILE A 460 -12.01 -18.53 -17.23
C ILE A 460 -13.01 -18.08 -18.31
N SER A 461 -14.26 -17.80 -17.90
CA SER A 461 -15.20 -17.10 -18.77
C SER A 461 -14.70 -15.66 -18.96
N VAL A 462 -14.10 -15.42 -20.13
CA VAL A 462 -13.51 -14.13 -20.49
C VAL A 462 -14.53 -12.99 -20.38
N VAL A 463 -15.79 -13.28 -20.75
CA VAL A 463 -16.88 -12.29 -20.70
C VAL A 463 -17.26 -11.96 -19.26
N GLU A 464 -17.35 -12.97 -18.40
CA GLU A 464 -17.65 -12.79 -16.97
C GLU A 464 -16.56 -11.99 -16.27
N TYR A 465 -15.28 -12.33 -16.47
CA TYR A 465 -14.18 -11.58 -15.90
C TYR A 465 -14.20 -10.10 -16.32
N VAL A 466 -14.35 -9.83 -17.61
CA VAL A 466 -14.40 -8.45 -18.13
C VAL A 466 -15.65 -7.73 -17.62
N GLY A 467 -16.77 -8.41 -17.46
CA GLY A 467 -17.97 -7.87 -16.82
C GLY A 467 -17.73 -7.44 -15.38
N GLY A 468 -17.13 -8.31 -14.57
CA GLY A 468 -16.75 -8.01 -13.17
C GLY A 468 -15.74 -6.88 -13.08
N LEU A 469 -14.74 -6.86 -13.96
CA LEU A 469 -13.75 -5.80 -14.05
C LEU A 469 -14.39 -4.43 -14.38
N SER A 470 -15.30 -4.40 -15.36
CA SER A 470 -16.05 -3.19 -15.73
C SER A 470 -16.83 -2.63 -14.53
N GLN A 471 -17.51 -3.50 -13.79
CA GLN A 471 -18.26 -3.10 -12.58
C GLN A 471 -17.34 -2.62 -11.46
N ALA A 472 -16.20 -3.26 -11.25
CA ALA A 472 -15.22 -2.83 -10.24
C ALA A 472 -14.72 -1.40 -10.53
N PHE A 473 -14.43 -1.08 -11.80
CA PHE A 473 -14.03 0.27 -12.19
C PHE A 473 -15.18 1.27 -12.09
N PHE A 474 -16.41 0.86 -12.40
CA PHE A 474 -17.59 1.72 -12.24
C PHE A 474 -17.86 2.05 -10.77
N ILE A 475 -17.72 1.08 -9.85
CA ILE A 475 -17.79 1.33 -8.41
C ILE A 475 -16.67 2.30 -7.98
N GLY A 476 -15.44 2.10 -8.48
CA GLY A 476 -14.33 3.03 -8.28
C GLY A 476 -14.66 4.46 -8.75
N PHE A 477 -15.30 4.60 -9.91
CA PHE A 477 -15.78 5.89 -10.42
C PHE A 477 -16.76 6.56 -9.43
N ILE A 478 -17.76 5.83 -8.93
CA ILE A 478 -18.73 6.36 -7.95
C ILE A 478 -18.01 6.83 -6.68
N ILE A 479 -17.07 6.02 -6.16
CA ILE A 479 -16.27 6.36 -4.97
C ILE A 479 -15.44 7.63 -5.22
N ALA A 480 -14.83 7.78 -6.41
CA ALA A 480 -14.08 8.97 -6.78
C ALA A 480 -14.97 10.22 -6.84
N VAL A 481 -16.18 10.10 -7.38
CA VAL A 481 -17.16 11.21 -7.43
C VAL A 481 -17.55 11.68 -6.01
N ILE A 482 -17.80 10.75 -5.09
CA ILE A 482 -18.03 11.11 -3.68
C ILE A 482 -16.84 11.87 -3.10
N GLY A 483 -15.62 11.40 -3.38
CA GLY A 483 -14.39 12.04 -2.93
C GLY A 483 -14.19 13.44 -3.52
N ILE A 484 -14.64 13.72 -4.76
CA ILE A 484 -14.63 15.08 -5.35
C ILE A 484 -15.49 16.01 -4.51
N PHE A 485 -16.70 15.61 -4.13
CA PHE A 485 -17.58 16.43 -3.29
C PHE A 485 -16.92 16.73 -1.94
N ILE A 486 -16.29 15.72 -1.30
CA ILE A 486 -15.55 15.91 -0.04
C ILE A 486 -14.39 16.89 -0.22
N ALA A 487 -13.65 16.81 -1.33
CA ALA A 487 -12.58 17.74 -1.64
C ALA A 487 -13.09 19.18 -1.83
N LEU A 488 -14.26 19.35 -2.44
CA LEU A 488 -14.87 20.67 -2.70
C LEU A 488 -15.50 21.31 -1.46
N ILE A 489 -16.03 20.52 -0.52
CA ILE A 489 -16.61 21.04 0.75
C ILE A 489 -15.51 21.52 1.72
N ARG A 490 -14.27 21.15 1.47
CA ARG A 490 -13.09 21.58 2.20
C ARG A 490 -12.99 23.11 2.21
N GLY A 491 -13.03 23.74 3.41
CA GLY A 491 -12.87 25.18 3.54
C GLY A 491 -11.56 25.70 2.93
N ASN A 492 -11.59 26.90 2.39
CA ASN A 492 -10.40 27.61 1.94
C ASN A 492 -9.57 28.05 3.16
N LYS A 493 -8.35 27.55 3.31
CA LYS A 493 -7.23 28.24 3.93
C LYS A 493 -6.01 28.09 3.05
#